data_c14c037bf4ec030e331817f6263868dc
#
_entry.id   c14c037bf4ec030e331817f6263868dc
#
_cell.length_a   1.000
_cell.length_b   1.000
_cell.length_c   1.000
_cell.angle_alpha   90.00
_cell.angle_beta   90.00
_cell.angle_gamma   90.00
#
_symmetry.space_group_name_H-M   'P 1'
#
loop_
_entity.id
_entity.type
_entity.pdbx_description
1 polymer ?
#
loop_
_entity_poly.entity_id
_entity_poly.type
_entity_poly.pdbx_seq_one_letter_code
_entity_poly.pdbx_strand_id
1 'polypeptide(L)'
;MRKVLDVDRLAVRHRPNGQPVMHQEWGKLLFMHWRINANLLRPHIPKSLEIDTYGDSAWIGIVPFTMWDIRAVPPFMPPIPGLDEMHELNVRTYVHHNGVPGVWFFSLDANSTAAVLAARSFYHLPYYSADIDLQGKRKIKYRLKRREDPPAQFKATWSVGDALPQSQPGSREFFLTERYVLYSEFEGELFRARIYHEPWQLYKAELSDFGSTLLEPKQIPQPKTQAILHHAEQISVDIWMLETVED
;
A
#
# COMPACT_ATOMS: atom_id res chain seq x y z
N MET A 1 -22.26 16.77 -17.99
CA MET A 1 -21.83 15.37 -17.81
C MET A 1 -20.32 15.36 -17.81
N ARG A 2 -19.68 15.07 -16.67
CA ARG A 2 -18.22 14.82 -16.63
C ARG A 2 -17.95 13.57 -17.49
N LYS A 3 -17.07 13.70 -18.49
CA LYS A 3 -16.60 12.58 -19.28
C LYS A 3 -15.94 11.59 -18.32
N VAL A 4 -16.42 10.35 -18.24
CA VAL A 4 -15.71 9.30 -17.48
C VAL A 4 -14.36 9.14 -18.18
N LEU A 5 -13.30 9.59 -17.52
CA LEU A 5 -11.95 9.45 -18.04
C LEU A 5 -11.57 7.98 -17.94
N ASP A 6 -11.09 7.42 -19.03
CA ASP A 6 -10.57 6.07 -19.05
C ASP A 6 -9.28 6.02 -18.21
N VAL A 7 -9.23 5.12 -17.21
CA VAL A 7 -8.08 4.99 -16.32
C VAL A 7 -7.02 4.15 -17.00
N ASP A 8 -5.94 4.79 -17.44
CA ASP A 8 -4.84 4.10 -18.11
C ASP A 8 -3.85 3.50 -17.08
N ARG A 9 -4.08 2.23 -16.71
CA ARG A 9 -3.26 1.49 -15.77
C ARG A 9 -1.92 1.03 -16.33
N LEU A 10 -1.72 1.12 -17.64
CA LEU A 10 -0.48 0.70 -18.30
C LEU A 10 0.51 1.86 -18.44
N ALA A 11 0.03 3.08 -18.65
CA ALA A 11 0.89 4.26 -18.80
C ALA A 11 1.82 4.50 -17.62
N VAL A 12 1.38 4.18 -16.40
CA VAL A 12 2.18 4.38 -15.18
C VAL A 12 3.09 3.20 -14.82
N ARG A 13 3.04 2.10 -15.58
CA ARG A 13 3.82 0.89 -15.29
C ARG A 13 5.29 1.02 -15.68
N HIS A 14 5.60 1.92 -16.59
CA HIS A 14 6.98 2.12 -17.05
C HIS A 14 7.80 2.84 -15.98
N ARG A 15 9.09 2.45 -15.90
CA ARG A 15 10.04 3.12 -15.02
C ARG A 15 10.06 4.62 -15.35
N PRO A 16 9.85 5.51 -14.34
CA PRO A 16 9.91 6.95 -14.56
C PRO A 16 11.28 7.40 -15.05
N ASN A 17 11.31 8.50 -15.78
CA ASN A 17 12.55 9.18 -16.12
C ASN A 17 13.21 9.77 -14.86
N GLY A 18 14.52 10.00 -14.91
CA GLY A 18 15.28 10.55 -13.79
C GLY A 18 15.69 9.49 -12.77
N GLN A 19 16.39 9.95 -11.74
CA GLN A 19 16.91 9.06 -10.69
C GLN A 19 15.86 8.90 -9.57
N PRO A 20 15.66 7.69 -9.06
CA PRO A 20 14.89 7.50 -7.84
C PRO A 20 15.62 8.16 -6.67
N VAL A 21 14.90 8.49 -5.61
CA VAL A 21 15.47 9.05 -4.38
C VAL A 21 15.68 7.99 -3.31
N MET A 22 15.02 6.84 -3.46
CA MET A 22 15.10 5.74 -2.50
C MET A 22 14.95 4.40 -3.20
N HIS A 23 15.69 3.42 -2.70
CA HIS A 23 15.56 2.00 -3.04
C HIS A 23 15.15 1.21 -1.82
N GLN A 24 14.32 0.18 -2.01
CA GLN A 24 13.85 -0.72 -0.97
C GLN A 24 13.64 -2.12 -1.54
N GLU A 25 13.84 -3.15 -0.71
CA GLU A 25 13.33 -4.49 -0.96
C GLU A 25 12.07 -4.72 -0.13
N TRP A 26 10.99 -5.18 -0.76
CA TRP A 26 9.74 -5.52 -0.08
C TRP A 26 9.49 -7.01 -0.14
N GLY A 27 8.98 -7.59 0.93
CA GLY A 27 8.62 -9.01 0.90
C GLY A 27 7.84 -9.48 2.12
N LYS A 28 7.65 -10.79 2.20
CA LYS A 28 6.74 -11.44 3.17
C LYS A 28 5.36 -10.77 3.15
N LEU A 29 4.92 -10.34 1.99
CA LEU A 29 3.80 -9.44 1.80
C LEU A 29 2.51 -10.22 1.63
N LEU A 30 1.47 -9.85 2.37
CA LEU A 30 0.12 -10.36 2.20
C LEU A 30 -0.80 -9.25 1.69
N PHE A 31 -1.33 -9.41 0.50
CA PHE A 31 -2.43 -8.61 0.01
C PHE A 31 -3.74 -9.19 0.50
N MET A 32 -4.50 -8.42 1.28
CA MET A 32 -5.85 -8.76 1.72
C MET A 32 -6.82 -7.72 1.16
N HIS A 33 -7.72 -8.13 0.29
CA HIS A 33 -8.63 -7.20 -0.38
C HIS A 33 -10.09 -7.57 -0.22
N TRP A 34 -10.93 -6.54 -0.06
CA TRP A 34 -12.38 -6.69 -0.01
C TRP A 34 -13.06 -5.67 -0.92
N ARG A 35 -14.19 -6.10 -1.49
CA ARG A 35 -15.13 -5.15 -2.10
C ARG A 35 -15.78 -4.32 -1.00
N ILE A 36 -15.99 -3.04 -1.29
CA ILE A 36 -16.64 -2.11 -0.38
C ILE A 36 -17.48 -1.10 -1.16
N ASN A 37 -18.52 -0.56 -0.52
CA ASN A 37 -19.30 0.52 -1.11
C ASN A 37 -18.45 1.80 -1.14
N ALA A 38 -18.30 2.41 -2.31
CA ALA A 38 -17.54 3.64 -2.51
C ALA A 38 -18.00 4.81 -1.61
N ASN A 39 -19.28 4.88 -1.26
CA ASN A 39 -19.81 5.90 -0.38
C ASN A 39 -19.24 5.84 1.05
N LEU A 40 -18.79 4.66 1.49
CA LEU A 40 -18.12 4.51 2.78
C LEU A 40 -16.67 5.04 2.77
N LEU A 41 -16.04 5.09 1.61
CA LEU A 41 -14.67 5.56 1.45
C LEU A 41 -14.62 7.06 1.11
N ARG A 42 -15.63 7.56 0.39
CA ARG A 42 -15.64 8.93 -0.14
C ARG A 42 -15.36 10.04 0.88
N PRO A 43 -15.89 9.99 2.13
CA PRO A 43 -15.60 11.02 3.14
C PRO A 43 -14.12 11.11 3.57
N HIS A 44 -13.32 10.10 3.26
CA HIS A 44 -11.92 9.96 3.69
C HIS A 44 -10.92 10.17 2.55
N ILE A 45 -11.38 10.59 1.39
CA ILE A 45 -10.57 10.77 0.19
C ILE A 45 -10.74 12.22 -0.29
N PRO A 46 -9.67 12.95 -0.63
CA PRO A 46 -9.75 14.29 -1.19
C PRO A 46 -10.72 14.39 -2.37
N LYS A 47 -11.36 15.55 -2.54
CA LYS A 47 -12.31 15.77 -3.64
C LYS A 47 -11.63 15.75 -5.02
N SER A 48 -10.35 16.07 -5.08
CA SER A 48 -9.49 16.04 -6.26
C SER A 48 -9.21 14.61 -6.77
N LEU A 49 -9.40 13.59 -5.92
CA LEU A 49 -9.24 12.19 -6.29
C LEU A 49 -10.59 11.53 -6.57
N GLU A 50 -10.68 10.78 -7.63
CA GLU A 50 -11.80 9.89 -7.93
C GLU A 50 -11.50 8.47 -7.43
N ILE A 51 -12.53 7.76 -6.95
CA ILE A 51 -12.38 6.37 -6.52
C ILE A 51 -12.28 5.50 -7.77
N ASP A 52 -11.17 4.76 -7.89
CA ASP A 52 -10.98 3.78 -8.94
C ASP A 52 -11.71 2.48 -8.59
N THR A 53 -12.46 1.92 -9.55
CA THR A 53 -13.31 0.76 -9.34
C THR A 53 -12.96 -0.41 -10.25
N TYR A 54 -13.27 -1.61 -9.79
CA TYR A 54 -13.21 -2.82 -10.60
C TYR A 54 -14.46 -3.66 -10.38
N GLY A 55 -15.17 -4.01 -11.49
CA GLY A 55 -16.45 -4.71 -11.43
C GLY A 55 -17.50 -3.88 -10.66
N ASP A 56 -17.60 -2.59 -10.94
CA ASP A 56 -18.52 -1.60 -10.35
C ASP A 56 -18.39 -1.47 -8.81
N SER A 57 -17.30 -1.93 -8.25
CA SER A 57 -17.05 -1.89 -6.82
C SER A 57 -15.75 -1.13 -6.50
N ALA A 58 -15.78 -0.36 -5.42
CA ALA A 58 -14.57 0.09 -4.77
C ALA A 58 -13.92 -1.07 -3.99
N TRP A 59 -12.67 -0.91 -3.66
CA TRP A 59 -11.88 -1.93 -2.98
C TRP A 59 -11.08 -1.32 -1.85
N ILE A 60 -10.96 -2.06 -0.75
CA ILE A 60 -10.08 -1.73 0.36
C ILE A 60 -9.06 -2.83 0.54
N GLY A 61 -7.81 -2.44 0.79
CA GLY A 61 -6.69 -3.34 1.02
C GLY A 61 -6.10 -3.16 2.41
N ILE A 62 -5.76 -4.27 3.06
CA ILE A 62 -4.90 -4.32 4.25
C ILE A 62 -3.68 -5.13 3.84
N VAL A 63 -2.49 -4.51 3.94
CA VAL A 63 -1.27 -5.08 3.34
C VAL A 63 -0.13 -5.02 4.36
N PRO A 64 0.05 -6.08 5.18
CA PRO A 64 1.25 -6.26 6.00
C PRO A 64 2.41 -6.75 5.15
N PHE A 65 3.61 -6.24 5.41
CA PHE A 65 4.84 -6.64 4.72
C PHE A 65 6.09 -6.26 5.51
N THR A 66 7.23 -6.65 4.99
CA THR A 66 8.56 -6.32 5.52
C THR A 66 9.35 -5.60 4.44
N MET A 67 10.09 -4.58 4.84
CA MET A 67 11.08 -3.89 4.01
C MET A 67 12.47 -4.10 4.56
N TRP A 68 13.45 -4.20 3.68
CA TRP A 68 14.89 -4.20 4.00
C TRP A 68 15.67 -3.54 2.86
N ASP A 69 16.99 -3.41 3.00
CA ASP A 69 17.85 -2.70 2.07
C ASP A 69 17.35 -1.29 1.74
N ILE A 70 16.84 -0.59 2.78
CA ILE A 70 16.31 0.77 2.64
C ILE A 70 17.46 1.73 2.53
N ARG A 71 17.66 2.34 1.37
CA ARG A 71 18.77 3.25 1.09
C ARG A 71 18.35 4.42 0.23
N ALA A 72 18.90 5.59 0.55
CA ALA A 72 18.78 6.76 -0.31
C ALA A 72 19.64 6.61 -1.57
N VAL A 73 19.21 7.22 -2.66
CA VAL A 73 19.95 7.32 -3.92
C VAL A 73 20.28 8.81 -4.12
N PRO A 74 21.52 9.17 -4.41
CA PRO A 74 22.68 8.36 -4.82
C PRO A 74 23.30 7.54 -3.68
N PRO A 75 23.97 6.42 -4.03
CA PRO A 75 24.39 5.37 -3.08
C PRO A 75 25.53 5.71 -2.11
N PHE A 76 26.01 6.94 -2.08
CA PHE A 76 27.02 7.40 -1.12
C PHE A 76 26.44 7.86 0.22
N MET A 77 25.11 7.86 0.38
CA MET A 77 24.52 7.98 1.71
C MET A 77 24.54 6.60 2.36
N PRO A 78 25.10 6.48 3.58
CA PRO A 78 25.08 5.21 4.29
C PRO A 78 23.65 4.75 4.55
N PRO A 79 23.41 3.44 4.67
CA PRO A 79 22.12 2.93 5.14
C PRO A 79 21.70 3.68 6.40
N ILE A 80 20.43 4.01 6.52
CA ILE A 80 19.94 4.72 7.71
C ILE A 80 20.04 3.74 8.89
N PRO A 81 20.84 4.05 9.93
CA PRO A 81 21.01 3.14 11.06
C PRO A 81 19.65 2.76 11.68
N GLY A 82 19.43 1.46 11.93
CA GLY A 82 18.18 0.95 12.49
C GLY A 82 17.05 0.75 11.48
N LEU A 83 17.34 0.80 10.17
CA LEU A 83 16.43 0.44 9.08
C LEU A 83 16.88 -0.81 8.30
N ASP A 84 17.65 -1.69 8.93
CA ASP A 84 18.10 -2.93 8.29
C ASP A 84 16.92 -3.85 7.91
N GLU A 85 15.90 -3.92 8.77
CA GLU A 85 14.61 -4.55 8.51
C GLU A 85 13.50 -3.75 9.20
N MET A 86 12.46 -3.40 8.46
CA MET A 86 11.30 -2.70 8.97
C MET A 86 10.01 -3.43 8.56
N HIS A 87 9.12 -3.62 9.52
CA HIS A 87 7.77 -4.14 9.25
C HIS A 87 6.79 -2.99 9.12
N GLU A 88 5.92 -3.10 8.13
CA GLU A 88 4.87 -2.14 7.86
C GLU A 88 3.54 -2.85 7.57
N LEU A 89 2.46 -2.18 7.92
CA LEU A 89 1.13 -2.53 7.46
C LEU A 89 0.43 -1.28 6.97
N ASN A 90 -0.05 -1.28 5.73
CA ASN A 90 -0.86 -0.20 5.22
C ASN A 90 -2.33 -0.60 5.02
N VAL A 91 -3.21 0.38 5.23
CA VAL A 91 -4.63 0.31 4.88
C VAL A 91 -4.85 1.27 3.73
N ARG A 92 -5.28 0.76 2.57
CA ARG A 92 -5.33 1.54 1.34
C ARG A 92 -6.59 1.31 0.53
N THR A 93 -6.87 2.26 -0.35
CA THR A 93 -7.85 2.12 -1.43
C THR A 93 -7.25 2.58 -2.75
N TYR A 94 -8.01 2.44 -3.80
CA TYR A 94 -7.62 2.71 -5.18
C TYR A 94 -8.32 3.96 -5.67
N VAL A 95 -7.54 4.86 -6.22
CA VAL A 95 -8.00 6.17 -6.69
C VAL A 95 -7.33 6.51 -8.02
N HIS A 96 -7.83 7.55 -8.67
CA HIS A 96 -7.13 8.19 -9.78
C HIS A 96 -7.31 9.70 -9.73
N HIS A 97 -6.37 10.43 -10.31
CA HIS A 97 -6.48 11.84 -10.64
C HIS A 97 -6.33 12.00 -12.15
N ASN A 98 -7.35 12.56 -12.80
CA ASN A 98 -7.37 12.76 -14.26
C ASN A 98 -6.97 11.51 -15.07
N GLY A 99 -7.45 10.31 -14.65
CA GLY A 99 -7.15 9.03 -15.32
C GLY A 99 -5.83 8.39 -14.91
N VAL A 100 -4.98 9.03 -14.10
CA VAL A 100 -3.73 8.45 -13.57
C VAL A 100 -4.04 7.63 -12.31
N PRO A 101 -3.96 6.28 -12.36
CA PRO A 101 -4.32 5.42 -11.24
C PRO A 101 -3.24 5.41 -10.16
N GLY A 102 -3.69 5.33 -8.91
CA GLY A 102 -2.80 5.23 -7.75
C GLY A 102 -3.47 4.63 -6.53
N VAL A 103 -2.79 4.69 -5.41
CA VAL A 103 -3.30 4.30 -4.11
C VAL A 103 -3.45 5.53 -3.21
N TRP A 104 -4.47 5.47 -2.34
CA TRP A 104 -4.68 6.39 -1.23
C TRP A 104 -4.61 5.60 0.06
N PHE A 105 -3.81 6.08 1.02
CA PHE A 105 -3.63 5.42 2.30
C PHE A 105 -4.53 6.02 3.36
N PHE A 106 -5.25 5.18 4.10
CA PHE A 106 -5.98 5.57 5.31
C PHE A 106 -5.09 5.55 6.55
N SER A 107 -4.14 4.63 6.59
CA SER A 107 -3.05 4.56 7.58
C SER A 107 -1.90 3.69 7.05
N LEU A 108 -0.70 3.98 7.58
CA LEU A 108 0.48 3.14 7.47
C LEU A 108 1.06 3.00 8.89
N ASP A 109 1.18 1.78 9.36
CA ASP A 109 1.69 1.49 10.69
C ASP A 109 3.05 0.81 10.56
N ALA A 110 4.10 1.33 11.19
CA ALA A 110 5.46 0.83 11.08
C ALA A 110 6.18 0.73 12.44
N ASN A 111 7.13 -0.21 12.54
CA ASN A 111 7.88 -0.43 13.79
C ASN A 111 9.12 0.46 13.94
N SER A 112 9.46 1.27 12.95
CA SER A 112 10.55 2.25 13.03
C SER A 112 10.02 3.67 13.21
N THR A 113 10.20 4.24 14.40
CA THR A 113 9.79 5.63 14.69
C THR A 113 10.51 6.65 13.80
N ALA A 114 11.78 6.43 13.47
CA ALA A 114 12.53 7.32 12.58
C ALA A 114 11.95 7.34 11.17
N ALA A 115 11.60 6.16 10.61
CA ALA A 115 10.94 6.05 9.31
C ALA A 115 9.55 6.71 9.31
N VAL A 116 8.77 6.52 10.38
CA VAL A 116 7.46 7.17 10.56
C VAL A 116 7.59 8.69 10.49
N LEU A 117 8.53 9.29 11.22
CA LEU A 117 8.76 10.74 11.21
C LEU A 117 9.19 11.24 9.83
N ALA A 118 10.13 10.54 9.19
CA ALA A 118 10.60 10.90 7.85
C ALA A 118 9.45 10.84 6.82
N ALA A 119 8.66 9.78 6.82
CA ALA A 119 7.57 9.61 5.86
C ALA A 119 6.45 10.63 6.05
N ARG A 120 6.12 11.00 7.30
CA ARG A 120 5.20 12.12 7.60
C ARG A 120 5.72 13.44 7.05
N SER A 121 7.01 13.73 7.23
CA SER A 121 7.62 15.02 6.84
C SER A 121 7.84 15.15 5.33
N PHE A 122 8.27 14.08 4.66
CA PHE A 122 8.69 14.15 3.26
C PHE A 122 7.65 13.68 2.26
N TYR A 123 6.72 12.79 2.70
CA TYR A 123 5.70 12.23 1.82
C TYR A 123 4.26 12.57 2.24
N HIS A 124 4.09 13.27 3.36
CA HIS A 124 2.77 13.66 3.91
C HIS A 124 1.82 12.48 4.06
N LEU A 125 2.36 11.30 4.39
CA LEU A 125 1.59 10.06 4.53
C LEU A 125 1.15 9.84 5.98
N PRO A 126 -0.05 9.25 6.20
CA PRO A 126 -0.62 9.04 7.53
C PRO A 126 0.02 7.83 8.24
N TYR A 127 1.31 7.93 8.53
CA TYR A 127 2.05 6.91 9.27
C TYR A 127 1.77 6.96 10.77
N TYR A 128 1.85 5.82 11.41
CA TYR A 128 1.76 5.62 12.86
C TYR A 128 2.86 4.70 13.34
N SER A 129 3.41 4.99 14.53
CA SER A 129 4.35 4.08 15.18
C SER A 129 3.59 2.89 15.77
N ALA A 130 4.11 1.69 15.57
CA ALA A 130 3.47 0.46 16.03
C ALA A 130 4.50 -0.55 16.57
N ASP A 131 4.05 -1.41 17.48
CA ASP A 131 4.75 -2.66 17.80
C ASP A 131 4.31 -3.70 16.78
N ILE A 132 5.26 -4.25 16.04
CA ILE A 132 5.00 -5.25 15.02
C ILE A 132 5.90 -6.46 15.26
N ASP A 133 5.30 -7.64 15.27
CA ASP A 133 5.98 -8.93 15.34
C ASP A 133 5.59 -9.79 14.14
N LEU A 134 6.59 -10.29 13.41
CA LEU A 134 6.44 -11.17 12.28
C LEU A 134 7.28 -12.42 12.47
N GLN A 135 6.67 -13.59 12.38
CA GLN A 135 7.31 -14.87 12.58
C GLN A 135 6.96 -15.87 11.48
N GLY A 136 7.90 -16.74 11.15
CA GLY A 136 7.72 -17.83 10.20
C GLY A 136 8.11 -17.48 8.76
N LYS A 137 8.10 -18.50 7.90
CA LYS A 137 8.47 -18.39 6.47
C LYS A 137 7.32 -18.81 5.55
N ARG A 138 6.84 -20.06 5.63
CA ARG A 138 5.72 -20.57 4.83
C ARG A 138 4.38 -20.47 5.55
N LYS A 139 4.38 -20.52 6.88
CA LYS A 139 3.25 -20.15 7.74
C LYS A 139 3.68 -18.93 8.53
N ILE A 140 3.15 -17.79 8.15
CA ILE A 140 3.56 -16.48 8.65
C ILE A 140 2.51 -16.01 9.66
N LYS A 141 2.99 -15.57 10.81
CA LYS A 141 2.19 -14.93 11.85
C LYS A 141 2.61 -13.46 11.92
N TYR A 142 1.65 -12.57 11.81
CA TYR A 142 1.85 -11.13 11.90
C TYR A 142 0.95 -10.56 12.98
N ARG A 143 1.51 -9.75 13.87
CA ARG A 143 0.79 -9.03 14.92
C ARG A 143 1.23 -7.59 14.92
N LEU A 144 0.25 -6.69 15.12
CA LEU A 144 0.49 -5.26 15.19
C LEU A 144 -0.34 -4.65 16.30
N LYS A 145 0.29 -3.73 17.05
CA LYS A 145 -0.37 -2.84 18.00
C LYS A 145 0.17 -1.43 17.81
N ARG A 146 -0.71 -0.52 17.39
CA ARG A 146 -0.37 0.90 17.26
C ARG A 146 -0.03 1.50 18.62
N ARG A 147 1.04 2.32 18.68
CA ARG A 147 1.52 2.99 19.91
C ARG A 147 0.86 4.36 20.13
N GLU A 148 0.23 4.91 19.11
CA GLU A 148 -0.32 6.26 19.05
C GLU A 148 -1.84 6.22 18.93
N ASP A 149 -2.50 7.35 19.22
CA ASP A 149 -3.92 7.54 18.97
C ASP A 149 -4.19 7.84 17.48
N PRO A 150 -5.30 7.40 16.96
CA PRO A 150 -6.27 6.48 17.55
C PRO A 150 -5.75 5.04 17.62
N PRO A 151 -6.06 4.27 18.66
CA PRO A 151 -5.55 2.92 18.84
C PRO A 151 -6.04 2.00 17.72
N ALA A 152 -5.17 1.08 17.29
CA ALA A 152 -5.50 0.06 16.32
C ALA A 152 -4.68 -1.21 16.56
N GLN A 153 -5.24 -2.35 16.18
CA GLN A 153 -4.60 -3.65 16.28
C GLN A 153 -4.88 -4.49 15.04
N PHE A 154 -3.93 -5.37 14.74
CA PHE A 154 -4.08 -6.34 13.67
C PHE A 154 -3.38 -7.65 14.06
N LYS A 155 -3.99 -8.75 13.68
CA LYS A 155 -3.36 -10.07 13.70
C LYS A 155 -3.78 -10.86 12.47
N ALA A 156 -2.85 -11.58 11.89
CA ALA A 156 -3.12 -12.55 10.84
C ALA A 156 -2.16 -13.73 10.93
N THR A 157 -2.64 -14.90 10.55
CA THR A 157 -1.79 -16.07 10.31
C THR A 157 -2.17 -16.64 8.96
N TRP A 158 -1.21 -16.71 8.04
CA TRP A 158 -1.46 -17.26 6.71
C TRP A 158 -0.40 -18.26 6.28
N SER A 159 -0.79 -19.16 5.40
CA SER A 159 0.11 -20.09 4.73
C SER A 159 0.32 -19.68 3.29
N VAL A 160 1.55 -19.84 2.81
CA VAL A 160 1.93 -19.56 1.40
C VAL A 160 1.76 -20.85 0.61
N GLY A 161 0.94 -20.76 -0.45
CA GLY A 161 0.66 -21.85 -1.38
C GLY A 161 1.45 -21.78 -2.68
N ASP A 162 0.89 -22.30 -3.76
CA ASP A 162 1.51 -22.35 -5.08
C ASP A 162 1.63 -20.97 -5.72
N ALA A 163 2.63 -20.82 -6.59
CA ALA A 163 2.77 -19.66 -7.45
C ALA A 163 1.55 -19.53 -8.38
N LEU A 164 1.11 -18.30 -8.58
CA LEU A 164 0.05 -17.96 -9.51
C LEU A 164 0.65 -17.49 -10.84
N PRO A 165 -0.08 -17.65 -11.95
CA PRO A 165 0.29 -16.98 -13.20
C PRO A 165 0.40 -15.47 -12.99
N GLN A 166 1.27 -14.83 -13.76
CA GLN A 166 1.41 -13.38 -13.72
C GLN A 166 0.09 -12.69 -14.05
N SER A 167 -0.25 -11.67 -13.25
CA SER A 167 -1.49 -10.92 -13.44
C SER A 167 -1.52 -10.23 -14.81
N GLN A 168 -2.62 -10.39 -15.53
CA GLN A 168 -2.78 -9.80 -16.85
C GLN A 168 -3.50 -8.44 -16.78
N PRO A 169 -3.14 -7.48 -17.62
CA PRO A 169 -3.90 -6.25 -17.77
C PRO A 169 -5.40 -6.51 -17.93
N GLY A 170 -6.21 -5.77 -17.18
CA GLY A 170 -7.67 -5.94 -17.14
C GLY A 170 -8.17 -7.00 -16.16
N SER A 171 -7.30 -7.83 -15.59
CA SER A 171 -7.69 -8.74 -14.51
C SER A 171 -7.88 -8.02 -13.19
N ARG A 172 -8.62 -8.64 -12.28
CA ARG A 172 -8.80 -8.14 -10.90
C ARG A 172 -7.48 -8.12 -10.15
N GLU A 173 -6.67 -9.14 -10.29
CA GLU A 173 -5.36 -9.27 -9.66
C GLU A 173 -4.46 -8.12 -10.08
N PHE A 174 -4.41 -7.80 -11.39
CA PHE A 174 -3.68 -6.65 -11.92
C PHE A 174 -4.20 -5.33 -11.30
N PHE A 175 -5.53 -5.15 -11.24
CA PHE A 175 -6.14 -3.98 -10.64
C PHE A 175 -5.74 -3.80 -9.17
N LEU A 176 -5.69 -4.89 -8.40
CA LEU A 176 -5.45 -4.85 -6.95
C LEU A 176 -3.97 -4.73 -6.57
N THR A 177 -3.05 -5.20 -7.42
CA THR A 177 -1.64 -5.32 -7.03
C THR A 177 -0.68 -4.46 -7.85
N GLU A 178 -0.98 -4.19 -9.13
CA GLU A 178 -0.12 -3.42 -10.02
C GLU A 178 -0.40 -1.91 -9.89
N ARG A 179 0.21 -1.28 -8.89
CA ARG A 179 0.05 0.15 -8.58
C ARG A 179 1.40 0.82 -8.45
N TYR A 180 1.60 1.89 -9.22
CA TYR A 180 2.88 2.57 -9.45
C TYR A 180 2.84 4.05 -9.06
N VAL A 181 1.74 4.50 -8.45
CA VAL A 181 1.56 5.87 -7.96
C VAL A 181 0.94 5.81 -6.57
N LEU A 182 1.45 6.61 -5.66
CA LEU A 182 0.77 6.93 -4.41
C LEU A 182 0.36 8.41 -4.42
N TYR A 183 -0.75 8.71 -3.78
CA TYR A 183 -1.24 10.07 -3.57
C TYR A 183 -1.22 10.42 -2.09
N SER A 184 -0.89 11.67 -1.78
CA SER A 184 -1.03 12.27 -0.45
C SER A 184 -1.58 13.69 -0.57
N GLU A 185 -2.06 14.25 0.55
CA GLU A 185 -2.55 15.62 0.61
C GLU A 185 -1.94 16.31 1.83
N PHE A 186 -1.52 17.55 1.64
CA PHE A 186 -1.03 18.38 2.72
C PHE A 186 -1.44 19.83 2.46
N GLU A 187 -2.03 20.48 3.46
CA GLU A 187 -2.53 21.88 3.39
C GLU A 187 -3.46 22.17 2.21
N GLY A 188 -4.23 21.17 1.79
CA GLY A 188 -5.18 21.27 0.68
C GLY A 188 -4.56 21.08 -0.70
N GLU A 189 -3.27 20.87 -0.80
CA GLU A 189 -2.56 20.54 -2.04
C GLU A 189 -2.45 19.02 -2.21
N LEU A 190 -2.69 18.54 -3.42
CA LEU A 190 -2.52 17.14 -3.79
C LEU A 190 -1.11 16.87 -4.27
N PHE A 191 -0.52 15.82 -3.75
CA PHE A 191 0.81 15.34 -4.13
C PHE A 191 0.72 13.91 -4.68
N ARG A 192 1.72 13.54 -5.48
CA ARG A 192 1.93 12.16 -5.90
C ARG A 192 3.41 11.81 -5.84
N ALA A 193 3.70 10.55 -5.56
CA ALA A 193 5.02 9.98 -5.82
C ALA A 193 4.88 8.77 -6.74
N ARG A 194 5.86 8.61 -7.63
CA ARG A 194 5.98 7.43 -8.48
C ARG A 194 6.82 6.39 -7.78
N ILE A 195 6.41 5.13 -7.92
CA ILE A 195 7.24 3.98 -7.58
C ILE A 195 7.41 3.12 -8.82
N TYR A 196 8.47 2.33 -8.85
CA TYR A 196 8.68 1.33 -9.87
C TYR A 196 9.09 0.01 -9.23
N HIS A 197 8.47 -1.05 -9.68
CA HIS A 197 8.82 -2.43 -9.42
C HIS A 197 8.49 -3.27 -10.66
N GLU A 198 9.14 -4.40 -10.79
CA GLU A 198 8.72 -5.40 -11.77
C GLU A 198 7.33 -5.96 -11.42
N PRO A 199 6.60 -6.54 -12.38
CA PRO A 199 5.32 -7.16 -12.09
C PRO A 199 5.42 -8.21 -10.98
N TRP A 200 4.45 -8.18 -10.07
CA TRP A 200 4.43 -9.09 -8.92
C TRP A 200 4.37 -10.56 -9.33
N GLN A 201 5.27 -11.38 -8.77
CA GLN A 201 5.04 -12.82 -8.71
C GLN A 201 4.15 -13.10 -7.50
N LEU A 202 2.90 -13.37 -7.75
CA LEU A 202 1.92 -13.67 -6.70
C LEU A 202 1.85 -15.17 -6.40
N TYR A 203 1.52 -15.47 -5.16
CA TYR A 203 1.28 -16.83 -4.65
C TYR A 203 -0.10 -16.90 -4.01
N LYS A 204 -0.71 -18.08 -4.01
CA LYS A 204 -1.90 -18.35 -3.20
C LYS A 204 -1.59 -18.11 -1.73
N ALA A 205 -2.56 -17.61 -0.99
CA ALA A 205 -2.47 -17.48 0.46
C ALA A 205 -3.75 -17.98 1.11
N GLU A 206 -3.61 -18.68 2.22
CA GLU A 206 -4.73 -19.18 3.02
C GLU A 206 -4.64 -18.63 4.43
N LEU A 207 -5.70 -17.96 4.87
CA LEU A 207 -5.80 -17.32 6.17
C LEU A 207 -6.37 -18.31 7.20
N SER A 208 -5.64 -18.52 8.30
CA SER A 208 -6.08 -19.41 9.38
C SER A 208 -6.47 -18.67 10.67
N ASP A 209 -6.04 -17.42 10.83
CA ASP A 209 -6.45 -16.52 11.92
C ASP A 209 -6.45 -15.08 11.42
N PHE A 210 -7.43 -14.29 11.85
CA PHE A 210 -7.54 -12.88 11.48
C PHE A 210 -8.32 -12.09 12.51
N GLY A 211 -7.84 -10.90 12.80
CA GLY A 211 -8.55 -9.90 13.59
C GLY A 211 -7.96 -8.51 13.34
N SER A 212 -8.82 -7.51 13.18
CA SER A 212 -8.40 -6.15 12.84
C SER A 212 -9.36 -5.12 13.40
N THR A 213 -8.81 -4.05 13.95
CA THR A 213 -9.53 -2.81 14.30
C THR A 213 -9.02 -1.61 13.49
N LEU A 214 -8.23 -1.86 12.44
CA LEU A 214 -7.57 -0.80 11.66
C LEU A 214 -8.54 0.14 10.92
N LEU A 215 -9.76 -0.31 10.64
CA LEU A 215 -10.78 0.48 9.96
C LEU A 215 -11.65 1.31 10.92
N GLU A 216 -11.67 0.96 12.21
CA GLU A 216 -12.50 1.62 13.23
C GLU A 216 -12.19 3.12 13.39
N PRO A 217 -10.91 3.56 13.40
CA PRO A 217 -10.58 4.98 13.48
C PRO A 217 -11.18 5.85 12.37
N LYS A 218 -11.46 5.25 11.23
CA LYS A 218 -12.12 5.90 10.08
C LYS A 218 -13.62 5.62 10.03
N GLN A 219 -14.19 4.91 11.02
CA GLN A 219 -15.60 4.51 11.03
C GLN A 219 -16.01 3.72 9.77
N ILE A 220 -15.03 3.04 9.14
CA ILE A 220 -15.25 2.16 8.01
C ILE A 220 -15.60 0.77 8.59
N PRO A 221 -16.77 0.21 8.28
CA PRO A 221 -17.13 -1.11 8.80
C PRO A 221 -16.22 -2.18 8.20
N GLN A 222 -15.77 -3.13 9.03
CA GLN A 222 -15.02 -4.28 8.55
C GLN A 222 -15.88 -5.07 7.55
N PRO A 223 -15.41 -5.30 6.31
CA PRO A 223 -16.15 -6.09 5.34
C PRO A 223 -16.40 -7.52 5.85
N LYS A 224 -17.65 -8.01 5.66
CA LYS A 224 -18.07 -9.33 6.12
C LYS A 224 -17.81 -10.46 5.11
N THR A 225 -17.45 -10.09 3.87
CA THR A 225 -17.13 -11.07 2.82
C THR A 225 -15.74 -11.65 3.05
N GLN A 226 -15.47 -12.81 2.45
CA GLN A 226 -14.14 -13.39 2.46
C GLN A 226 -13.15 -12.48 1.72
N ALA A 227 -11.96 -12.28 2.29
CA ALA A 227 -10.88 -11.54 1.65
C ALA A 227 -10.37 -12.28 0.41
N ILE A 228 -10.00 -11.53 -0.61
CA ILE A 228 -9.15 -12.04 -1.69
C ILE A 228 -7.72 -11.90 -1.22
N LEU A 229 -7.00 -13.01 -1.24
CA LEU A 229 -5.67 -13.12 -0.67
C LEU A 229 -4.63 -13.45 -1.73
N HIS A 230 -3.52 -12.70 -1.71
CA HIS A 230 -2.32 -13.06 -2.46
C HIS A 230 -1.10 -12.83 -1.58
N HIS A 231 -0.09 -13.68 -1.73
CA HIS A 231 1.21 -13.48 -1.09
C HIS A 231 2.24 -13.09 -2.15
N ALA A 232 3.22 -12.27 -1.74
CA ALA A 232 4.42 -11.99 -2.52
C ALA A 232 5.66 -12.16 -1.65
N GLU A 233 6.69 -12.86 -2.17
CA GLU A 233 7.88 -13.20 -1.39
C GLU A 233 8.87 -12.03 -1.32
N GLN A 234 9.22 -11.46 -2.47
CA GLN A 234 10.18 -10.37 -2.55
C GLN A 234 10.03 -9.59 -3.85
N ILE A 235 10.29 -8.28 -3.80
CA ILE A 235 10.42 -7.41 -4.96
C ILE A 235 11.27 -6.19 -4.62
N SER A 236 12.10 -5.76 -5.60
CA SER A 236 12.85 -4.51 -5.52
C SER A 236 11.97 -3.34 -5.92
N VAL A 237 12.01 -2.26 -5.16
CA VAL A 237 11.18 -1.07 -5.37
C VAL A 237 12.04 0.18 -5.37
N ASP A 238 11.92 0.98 -6.42
CA ASP A 238 12.50 2.30 -6.51
C ASP A 238 11.41 3.36 -6.33
N ILE A 239 11.71 4.44 -5.60
CA ILE A 239 10.78 5.48 -5.24
C ILE A 239 11.32 6.83 -5.71
N TRP A 240 10.47 7.63 -6.38
CA TRP A 240 10.79 8.98 -6.82
C TRP A 240 10.31 10.03 -5.83
N MET A 241 10.85 11.24 -5.98
CA MET A 241 10.46 12.39 -5.16
C MET A 241 8.96 12.65 -5.26
N LEU A 242 8.40 13.11 -4.15
CA LEU A 242 7.04 13.63 -4.11
C LEU A 242 6.95 14.88 -5.00
N GLU A 243 5.93 14.97 -5.83
CA GLU A 243 5.65 16.12 -6.70
C GLU A 243 4.21 16.62 -6.50
N THR A 244 4.00 17.91 -6.61
CA THR A 244 2.67 18.53 -6.61
C THR A 244 1.90 18.10 -7.86
N VAL A 245 0.63 17.79 -7.70
CA VAL A 245 -0.26 17.48 -8.82
C VAL A 245 -0.93 18.77 -9.28
N GLU A 246 -0.63 19.20 -10.49
CA GLU A 246 -1.30 20.34 -11.12
C GLU A 246 -2.69 19.92 -11.64
N ASP A 247 -3.68 20.84 -11.54
CA ASP A 247 -5.06 20.65 -11.99
C ASP A 247 -5.19 20.59 -13.53
#